data_9c8818692d5a98fbc7a46e51a3f2f682
#
_entry.id   9c8818692d5a98fbc7a46e51a3f2f682
#
_cell.length_a   1.000
_cell.length_b   1.000
_cell.length_c   1.000
_cell.angle_alpha   90.00
_cell.angle_beta   90.00
_cell.angle_gamma   90.00
#
_symmetry.space_group_name_H-M   'P 1'
#
loop_
_entity.id
_entity.type
_entity.pdbx_description
1 polymer ?
#
loop_
_entity_poly.entity_id
_entity_poly.type
_entity_poly.pdbx_seq_one_letter_code
_entity_poly.pdbx_strand_id
1 'polypeptide(L)'
;MTGAVTVAVAEIGAFPGRGRAHPRVVEEVSRRIRQREGTPLAGSFVARCGGSVVIVAAHGPSDHPQVRLLLGDALEAGRAVGLNRGLDGCGDRTAASFATIEGTGANTGILVFVTDRAGPGIWTPLLCRLFADPFETPRLADDPVLREGFVFELTGSPTERFQTPGGILSLLAALRDGTGR
;
A
#
# COMPACT_ATOMS: atom_id res chain seq x y z
N MET A 1 22.31 3.56 -0.45
CA MET A 1 21.63 3.10 -1.67
C MET A 1 20.23 3.65 -1.64
N THR A 2 19.85 4.38 -2.66
CA THR A 2 18.44 4.80 -2.85
C THR A 2 17.65 3.59 -3.31
N GLY A 3 16.58 3.28 -2.59
CA GLY A 3 15.65 2.20 -2.95
C GLY A 3 14.27 2.78 -3.26
N ALA A 4 13.48 2.08 -4.05
CA ALA A 4 12.09 2.41 -4.29
C ALA A 4 11.18 1.25 -3.85
N VAL A 5 9.97 1.58 -3.43
CA VAL A 5 8.91 0.61 -3.16
C VAL A 5 7.71 0.94 -4.04
N THR A 6 7.27 -0.03 -4.81
CA THR A 6 6.02 0.04 -5.57
C THR A 6 4.97 -0.84 -4.91
N VAL A 7 3.81 -0.27 -4.69
CA VAL A 7 2.62 -0.98 -4.21
C VAL A 7 1.63 -1.10 -5.35
N ALA A 8 1.12 -2.30 -5.58
CA ALA A 8 0.03 -2.56 -6.51
C ALA A 8 -1.15 -3.19 -5.78
N VAL A 9 -2.36 -2.71 -6.06
CA VAL A 9 -3.60 -3.22 -5.47
C VAL A 9 -4.61 -3.47 -6.58
N ALA A 10 -5.22 -4.65 -6.59
CA ALA A 10 -6.26 -4.98 -7.56
C ALA A 10 -7.29 -5.97 -6.99
N GLU A 11 -8.54 -5.80 -7.37
CA GLU A 11 -9.61 -6.78 -7.16
C GLU A 11 -9.66 -7.70 -8.38
N ILE A 12 -9.20 -8.94 -8.23
CA ILE A 12 -8.95 -9.88 -9.34
C ILE A 12 -9.46 -11.29 -9.10
N GLY A 13 -10.32 -11.47 -8.13
CA GLY A 13 -10.97 -12.76 -7.82
C GLY A 13 -11.19 -12.92 -6.32
N ALA A 14 -12.41 -12.62 -5.91
CA ALA A 14 -12.86 -12.71 -4.54
C ALA A 14 -13.95 -13.78 -4.38
N PHE A 15 -14.20 -14.20 -3.14
CA PHE A 15 -15.40 -14.96 -2.80
C PHE A 15 -16.65 -14.10 -3.02
N PRO A 16 -17.83 -14.73 -3.21
CA PRO A 16 -19.09 -14.01 -3.33
C PRO A 16 -19.27 -12.96 -2.25
N GLY A 17 -19.70 -11.76 -2.65
CA GLY A 17 -19.79 -10.59 -1.78
C GLY A 17 -18.50 -9.80 -1.62
N ARG A 18 -17.44 -10.16 -2.33
CA ARG A 18 -16.14 -9.45 -2.40
C ARG A 18 -15.43 -9.20 -1.07
N GLY A 19 -15.85 -9.88 -0.01
CA GLY A 19 -15.29 -9.69 1.33
C GLY A 19 -13.88 -10.23 1.50
N ARG A 20 -13.41 -11.11 0.59
CA ARG A 20 -12.08 -11.75 0.71
C ARG A 20 -11.57 -12.25 -0.63
N ALA A 21 -10.34 -11.90 -0.98
CA ALA A 21 -9.64 -12.46 -2.13
C ALA A 21 -9.45 -13.98 -1.99
N HIS A 22 -9.66 -14.71 -3.07
CA HIS A 22 -9.57 -16.17 -3.06
C HIS A 22 -8.13 -16.66 -2.92
N PRO A 23 -7.82 -17.65 -2.06
CA PRO A 23 -6.45 -18.11 -1.80
C PRO A 23 -5.69 -18.49 -3.07
N ARG A 24 -6.31 -19.19 -4.01
CA ARG A 24 -5.64 -19.61 -5.26
C ARG A 24 -5.24 -18.45 -6.17
N VAL A 25 -5.96 -17.35 -6.12
CA VAL A 25 -5.57 -16.11 -6.81
C VAL A 25 -4.32 -15.54 -6.18
N VAL A 26 -4.29 -15.42 -4.85
CA VAL A 26 -3.13 -14.93 -4.08
C VAL A 26 -1.91 -15.84 -4.29
N GLU A 27 -2.09 -17.16 -4.28
CA GLU A 27 -1.03 -18.15 -4.54
C GLU A 27 -0.41 -17.96 -5.94
N GLU A 28 -1.24 -17.79 -6.98
CA GLU A 28 -0.74 -17.59 -8.34
C GLU A 28 0.04 -16.28 -8.47
N VAL A 29 -0.49 -15.17 -7.93
CA VAL A 29 0.22 -13.89 -7.89
C VAL A 29 1.55 -14.04 -7.16
N SER A 30 1.54 -14.65 -5.97
CA SER A 30 2.75 -14.88 -5.18
C SER A 30 3.77 -15.75 -5.92
N ARG A 31 3.32 -16.77 -6.62
CA ARG A 31 4.17 -17.63 -7.43
C ARG A 31 4.86 -16.85 -8.56
N ARG A 32 4.10 -16.01 -9.26
CA ARG A 32 4.64 -15.16 -10.35
C ARG A 32 5.68 -14.17 -9.86
N ILE A 33 5.40 -13.52 -8.73
CA ILE A 33 6.32 -12.54 -8.14
C ILE A 33 7.61 -13.23 -7.69
N ARG A 34 7.53 -14.35 -6.95
CA ARG A 34 8.71 -15.09 -6.48
C ARG A 34 9.62 -15.58 -7.61
N GLN A 35 9.09 -15.88 -8.78
CA GLN A 35 9.89 -16.26 -9.95
C GLN A 35 10.77 -15.13 -10.48
N ARG A 36 10.57 -13.91 -10.04
CA ARG A 36 11.27 -12.69 -10.45
C ARG A 36 12.05 -12.02 -9.31
N GLU A 37 12.13 -12.65 -8.14
CA GLU A 37 13.00 -12.18 -7.07
C GLU A 37 14.47 -12.28 -7.49
N GLY A 38 15.25 -11.26 -7.11
CA GLY A 38 16.65 -11.10 -7.50
C GLY A 38 16.86 -10.08 -8.62
N THR A 39 16.00 -10.02 -9.63
CA THR A 39 16.09 -9.01 -10.71
C THR A 39 14.72 -8.93 -11.41
N PRO A 40 14.06 -7.75 -11.43
CA PRO A 40 14.46 -6.44 -10.86
C PRO A 40 14.04 -6.23 -9.39
N LEU A 41 13.49 -7.26 -8.69
CA LEU A 41 12.97 -7.13 -7.34
C LEU A 41 14.05 -7.45 -6.30
N ALA A 42 14.36 -6.49 -5.45
CA ALA A 42 15.20 -6.69 -4.26
C ALA A 42 14.46 -7.45 -3.14
N GLY A 43 13.14 -7.36 -3.11
CA GLY A 43 12.26 -8.07 -2.20
C GLY A 43 10.81 -7.83 -2.54
N SER A 44 9.94 -8.74 -2.09
CA SER A 44 8.51 -8.63 -2.37
C SER A 44 7.65 -9.21 -1.26
N PHE A 45 6.43 -8.70 -1.17
CA PHE A 45 5.41 -9.22 -0.27
C PHE A 45 4.05 -9.20 -0.97
N VAL A 46 3.33 -10.32 -0.93
CA VAL A 46 2.00 -10.44 -1.50
C VAL A 46 1.02 -10.78 -0.38
N ALA A 47 -0.01 -9.97 -0.27
CA ALA A 47 -1.05 -10.10 0.73
C ALA A 47 -2.44 -9.94 0.13
N ARG A 48 -3.44 -10.11 0.96
CA ARG A 48 -4.82 -9.74 0.67
C ARG A 48 -5.28 -8.65 1.63
N CYS A 49 -6.09 -7.75 1.10
CA CYS A 49 -6.80 -6.75 1.88
C CYS A 49 -8.27 -6.80 1.41
N GLY A 50 -9.16 -7.38 2.23
CA GLY A 50 -10.52 -7.66 1.80
C GLY A 50 -10.57 -8.51 0.52
N GLY A 51 -11.33 -8.05 -0.48
CA GLY A 51 -11.44 -8.67 -1.80
C GLY A 51 -10.25 -8.43 -2.72
N SER A 52 -9.32 -7.57 -2.34
CA SER A 52 -8.17 -7.18 -3.17
C SER A 52 -6.92 -7.98 -2.87
N VAL A 53 -6.08 -8.15 -3.89
CA VAL A 53 -4.69 -8.59 -3.77
C VAL A 53 -3.79 -7.37 -3.73
N VAL A 54 -2.84 -7.38 -2.80
CA VAL A 54 -1.86 -6.32 -2.59
C VAL A 54 -0.47 -6.89 -2.84
N ILE A 55 0.34 -6.21 -3.64
CA ILE A 55 1.74 -6.53 -3.85
C ILE A 55 2.56 -5.33 -3.39
N VAL A 56 3.55 -5.57 -2.55
CA VAL A 56 4.58 -4.60 -2.17
C VAL A 56 5.90 -5.10 -2.72
N ALA A 57 6.56 -4.29 -3.53
CA ALA A 57 7.79 -4.66 -4.22
C ALA A 57 8.88 -3.61 -3.99
N ALA A 58 10.01 -4.04 -3.43
CA ALA A 58 11.22 -3.23 -3.28
C ALA A 58 12.13 -3.43 -4.51
N HIS A 59 12.66 -2.33 -5.05
CA HIS A 59 13.47 -2.36 -6.28
C HIS A 59 14.40 -1.14 -6.38
N GLY A 60 15.28 -1.12 -7.39
CA GLY A 60 16.04 0.07 -7.75
C GLY A 60 15.13 1.15 -8.37
N PRO A 61 15.42 2.45 -8.17
CA PRO A 61 14.60 3.53 -8.76
C PRO A 61 14.52 3.45 -10.30
N SER A 62 15.62 3.01 -10.95
CA SER A 62 15.69 2.82 -12.41
C SER A 62 14.79 1.71 -12.93
N ASP A 63 14.40 0.76 -12.07
CA ASP A 63 13.67 -0.44 -12.46
C ASP A 63 12.14 -0.25 -12.41
N HIS A 64 11.69 0.93 -11.97
CA HIS A 64 10.27 1.24 -11.79
C HIS A 64 9.37 0.85 -13.00
N PRO A 65 9.69 1.19 -14.27
CA PRO A 65 8.83 0.81 -15.38
C PRO A 65 8.72 -0.71 -15.56
N GLN A 66 9.84 -1.43 -15.42
CA GLN A 66 9.90 -2.88 -15.53
C GLN A 66 9.16 -3.57 -14.40
N VAL A 67 9.32 -3.06 -13.17
CA VAL A 67 8.59 -3.56 -11.99
C VAL A 67 7.10 -3.38 -12.16
N ARG A 68 6.65 -2.21 -12.62
CA ARG A 68 5.23 -1.96 -12.85
C ARG A 68 4.60 -2.94 -13.85
N LEU A 69 5.29 -3.25 -14.95
CA LEU A 69 4.85 -4.26 -15.92
C LEU A 69 4.78 -5.66 -15.27
N LEU A 70 5.82 -6.04 -14.54
CA LEU A 70 5.88 -7.33 -13.84
C LEU A 70 4.72 -7.50 -12.84
N LEU A 71 4.42 -6.46 -12.05
CA LEU A 71 3.30 -6.50 -11.11
C LEU A 71 1.97 -6.61 -11.85
N GLY A 72 1.81 -5.89 -12.96
CA GLY A 72 0.65 -5.99 -13.84
C GLY A 72 0.44 -7.41 -14.39
N ASP A 73 1.49 -8.02 -14.91
CA ASP A 73 1.47 -9.39 -15.43
C ASP A 73 1.12 -10.42 -14.34
N ALA A 74 1.64 -10.23 -13.12
CA ALA A 74 1.33 -11.11 -12.00
C ALA A 74 -0.15 -11.00 -11.59
N LEU A 75 -0.69 -9.78 -11.53
CA LEU A 75 -2.10 -9.54 -11.24
C LEU A 75 -3.00 -10.11 -12.33
N GLU A 76 -2.62 -9.98 -13.62
CA GLU A 76 -3.38 -10.55 -14.73
C GLU A 76 -3.40 -12.09 -14.68
N ALA A 77 -2.29 -12.72 -14.32
CA ALA A 77 -2.25 -14.16 -14.10
C ALA A 77 -3.20 -14.60 -12.96
N GLY A 78 -3.24 -13.82 -11.86
CA GLY A 78 -4.19 -14.04 -10.78
C GLY A 78 -5.65 -13.88 -11.23
N ARG A 79 -5.93 -12.84 -12.03
CA ARG A 79 -7.26 -12.61 -12.62
C ARG A 79 -7.71 -13.79 -13.49
N ALA A 80 -6.82 -14.34 -14.31
CA ALA A 80 -7.12 -15.52 -15.13
C ALA A 80 -7.54 -16.73 -14.27
N VAL A 81 -6.90 -16.95 -13.12
CA VAL A 81 -7.32 -17.96 -12.15
C VAL A 81 -8.71 -17.66 -11.59
N GLY A 82 -8.97 -16.39 -11.28
CA GLY A 82 -10.28 -15.93 -10.80
C GLY A 82 -11.39 -16.19 -11.82
N LEU A 83 -11.19 -15.80 -13.07
CA LEU A 83 -12.14 -16.02 -14.19
C LEU A 83 -12.43 -17.51 -14.39
N ASN A 84 -11.40 -18.34 -14.45
CA ASN A 84 -11.55 -19.79 -14.64
C ASN A 84 -12.34 -20.47 -13.50
N ARG A 85 -12.50 -19.79 -12.37
CA ARG A 85 -13.26 -20.28 -11.20
C ARG A 85 -14.59 -19.57 -11.01
N GLY A 86 -14.95 -18.64 -11.88
CA GLY A 86 -16.18 -17.85 -11.77
C GLY A 86 -16.24 -16.99 -10.51
N LEU A 87 -15.08 -16.44 -10.07
CA LEU A 87 -15.00 -15.62 -8.87
C LEU A 87 -15.45 -14.18 -9.14
N ASP A 88 -15.96 -13.52 -8.09
CA ASP A 88 -16.34 -12.10 -8.13
C ASP A 88 -15.10 -11.18 -8.30
N GLY A 89 -15.31 -9.96 -8.78
CA GLY A 89 -14.26 -8.96 -8.93
C GLY A 89 -13.33 -9.17 -10.13
N CYS A 90 -13.55 -10.19 -10.94
CA CYS A 90 -12.80 -10.43 -12.17
C CYS A 90 -13.44 -9.64 -13.33
N GLY A 91 -13.29 -8.32 -13.37
CA GLY A 91 -13.76 -7.51 -14.50
C GLY A 91 -13.08 -7.88 -15.83
N ASP A 92 -13.49 -7.22 -16.92
CA ASP A 92 -12.95 -7.46 -18.28
C ASP A 92 -11.45 -7.17 -18.37
N ARG A 93 -10.94 -6.31 -17.50
CA ARG A 93 -9.52 -5.98 -17.40
C ARG A 93 -9.11 -5.90 -15.94
N THR A 94 -7.83 -6.15 -15.66
CA THR A 94 -7.25 -5.87 -14.34
C THR A 94 -7.19 -4.37 -14.10
N ALA A 95 -8.10 -3.86 -13.29
CA ALA A 95 -8.04 -2.50 -12.79
C ALA A 95 -7.10 -2.47 -11.58
N ALA A 96 -5.83 -2.17 -11.80
CA ALA A 96 -4.83 -2.08 -10.74
C ALA A 96 -4.47 -0.63 -10.44
N SER A 97 -4.45 -0.29 -9.16
CA SER A 97 -3.87 0.96 -8.67
C SER A 97 -2.42 0.74 -8.29
N PHE A 98 -1.56 1.69 -8.69
CA PHE A 98 -0.13 1.65 -8.39
C PHE A 98 0.31 2.91 -7.67
N ALA A 99 1.13 2.76 -6.64
CA ALA A 99 1.83 3.85 -5.98
C ALA A 99 3.30 3.50 -5.84
N THR A 100 4.18 4.47 -6.07
CA THR A 100 5.63 4.29 -5.89
C THR A 100 6.17 5.38 -5.00
N ILE A 101 7.02 4.97 -4.05
CA ILE A 101 7.71 5.85 -3.12
C ILE A 101 9.21 5.57 -3.26
N GLU A 102 10.00 6.62 -3.40
CA GLU A 102 11.45 6.53 -3.41
C GLU A 102 12.00 6.89 -2.02
N GLY A 103 12.82 6.03 -1.47
CA GLY A 103 13.52 6.27 -0.22
C GLY A 103 14.77 7.13 -0.44
N THR A 104 14.88 8.24 0.26
CA THR A 104 16.04 9.14 0.20
C THR A 104 16.85 9.01 1.47
N GLY A 105 17.85 8.13 1.50
CA GLY A 105 18.81 8.04 2.61
C GLY A 105 19.13 6.62 3.06
N ALA A 106 20.22 6.47 3.81
CA ALA A 106 20.73 5.17 4.25
C ALA A 106 19.86 4.49 5.33
N ASN A 107 19.06 5.26 6.05
CA ASN A 107 18.24 4.79 7.18
C ASN A 107 16.73 5.06 6.97
N THR A 108 16.27 5.07 5.72
CA THR A 108 14.86 5.33 5.42
C THR A 108 14.05 4.03 5.57
N GLY A 109 13.07 4.03 6.46
CA GLY A 109 12.02 3.00 6.53
C GLY A 109 10.79 3.43 5.75
N ILE A 110 10.13 2.48 5.10
CA ILE A 110 8.87 2.70 4.39
C ILE A 110 7.78 1.89 5.08
N LEU A 111 6.70 2.56 5.48
CA LEU A 111 5.49 1.93 6.00
C LEU A 111 4.40 2.03 4.94
N VAL A 112 3.74 0.91 4.70
CA VAL A 112 2.64 0.82 3.73
C VAL A 112 1.37 0.42 4.48
N PHE A 113 0.35 1.27 4.38
CA PHE A 113 -0.98 1.00 4.92
C PHE A 113 -1.96 0.83 3.77
N VAL A 114 -2.72 -0.25 3.79
CA VAL A 114 -3.73 -0.55 2.77
C VAL A 114 -5.05 -0.85 3.47
N THR A 115 -6.13 -0.34 2.90
CA THR A 115 -7.50 -0.62 3.36
C THR A 115 -8.37 -1.06 2.19
N ASP A 116 -9.31 -1.95 2.46
CA ASP A 116 -10.37 -2.38 1.54
C ASP A 116 -11.64 -1.53 1.64
N ARG A 117 -11.62 -0.52 2.49
CA ARG A 117 -12.76 0.37 2.71
C ARG A 117 -12.44 1.76 2.18
N ALA A 118 -13.44 2.40 1.63
CA ALA A 118 -13.42 3.81 1.28
C ALA A 118 -14.35 4.57 2.21
N GLY A 119 -13.94 5.76 2.63
CA GLY A 119 -14.79 6.63 3.43
C GLY A 119 -14.00 7.62 4.27
N PRO A 120 -14.64 8.73 4.65
CA PRO A 120 -14.02 9.75 5.47
C PRO A 120 -13.64 9.17 6.84
N GLY A 121 -12.43 9.50 7.28
CA GLY A 121 -11.95 9.11 8.60
C GLY A 121 -11.49 7.67 8.77
N ILE A 122 -11.37 6.90 7.69
CA ILE A 122 -10.91 5.49 7.74
C ILE A 122 -9.50 5.37 8.34
N TRP A 123 -8.65 6.36 8.12
CA TRP A 123 -7.28 6.41 8.65
C TRP A 123 -7.20 6.97 10.06
N THR A 124 -8.28 7.61 10.56
CA THR A 124 -8.27 8.31 11.86
C THR A 124 -7.80 7.43 13.01
N PRO A 125 -8.37 6.22 13.25
CA PRO A 125 -7.94 5.41 14.39
C PRO A 125 -6.47 4.99 14.31
N LEU A 126 -6.02 4.62 13.10
CA LEU A 126 -4.66 4.15 12.88
C LEU A 126 -3.64 5.27 13.06
N LEU A 127 -3.87 6.42 12.43
CA LEU A 127 -2.93 7.54 12.48
C LEU A 127 -2.87 8.16 13.88
N CYS A 128 -4.02 8.30 14.56
CA CYS A 128 -4.02 8.76 15.94
C CYS A 128 -3.23 7.83 16.86
N ARG A 129 -3.46 6.52 16.77
CA ARG A 129 -2.75 5.54 17.60
C ARG A 129 -1.24 5.55 17.35
N LEU A 130 -0.82 5.52 16.10
CA LEU A 130 0.60 5.37 15.77
C LEU A 130 1.41 6.66 15.93
N PHE A 131 0.80 7.83 15.71
CA PHE A 131 1.55 9.07 15.53
C PHE A 131 1.13 10.21 16.47
N ALA A 132 0.15 9.98 17.33
CA ALA A 132 -0.36 11.01 18.22
C ALA A 132 -0.71 10.53 19.65
N ASP A 133 -0.89 9.23 19.86
CA ASP A 133 -1.30 8.68 21.15
C ASP A 133 -0.12 8.05 21.91
N PRO A 134 0.43 8.71 22.95
CA PRO A 134 1.53 8.20 23.74
C PRO A 134 1.15 6.99 24.60
N PHE A 135 -0.15 6.77 24.89
CA PHE A 135 -0.59 5.60 25.62
C PHE A 135 -0.57 4.33 24.76
N GLU A 136 -0.92 4.44 23.49
CA GLU A 136 -0.84 3.33 22.53
C GLU A 136 0.57 3.14 21.97
N THR A 137 1.36 4.21 21.90
CA THR A 137 2.74 4.19 21.43
C THR A 137 3.65 4.88 22.46
N PRO A 138 4.02 4.21 23.55
CA PRO A 138 4.79 4.82 24.66
C PRO A 138 6.08 5.50 24.21
N ARG A 139 6.73 4.99 23.18
CA ARG A 139 7.93 5.59 22.59
C ARG A 139 7.75 7.02 22.10
N LEU A 140 6.53 7.44 21.77
CA LEU A 140 6.26 8.85 21.42
C LEU A 140 6.58 9.82 22.57
N ALA A 141 6.46 9.34 23.82
CA ALA A 141 6.78 10.12 25.00
C ALA A 141 8.26 9.97 25.44
N ASP A 142 8.80 8.78 25.33
CA ASP A 142 10.09 8.40 25.94
C ASP A 142 11.29 8.62 25.01
N ASP A 143 11.11 8.43 23.68
CA ASP A 143 12.18 8.59 22.71
C ASP A 143 12.29 10.06 22.26
N PRO A 144 13.45 10.72 22.47
CA PRO A 144 13.66 12.12 22.06
C PRO A 144 13.40 12.36 20.56
N VAL A 145 13.78 11.41 19.70
CA VAL A 145 13.60 11.53 18.24
C VAL A 145 12.12 11.48 17.89
N LEU A 146 11.38 10.56 18.49
CA LEU A 146 9.92 10.44 18.24
C LEU A 146 9.12 11.56 18.89
N ARG A 147 9.66 12.18 19.96
CA ARG A 147 9.05 13.34 20.62
C ARG A 147 9.09 14.60 19.75
N GLU A 148 10.03 14.72 18.83
CA GLU A 148 10.05 15.78 17.81
C GLU A 148 8.88 15.63 16.82
N GLY A 149 8.25 14.46 16.79
CA GLY A 149 7.10 14.13 15.97
C GLY A 149 7.46 13.68 14.55
N PHE A 150 6.43 13.58 13.73
CA PHE A 150 6.52 13.12 12.34
C PHE A 150 6.04 14.20 11.40
N VAL A 151 6.69 14.34 10.25
CA VAL A 151 6.24 15.21 9.17
C VAL A 151 5.53 14.34 8.13
N PHE A 152 4.27 14.62 7.90
CA PHE A 152 3.48 14.03 6.83
C PHE A 152 3.41 15.00 5.66
N GLU A 153 3.61 14.47 4.48
CA GLU A 153 3.51 15.22 3.24
C GLU A 153 2.43 14.57 2.37
N LEU A 154 1.34 15.30 2.14
CA LEU A 154 0.30 14.88 1.20
C LEU A 154 0.71 15.37 -0.18
N THR A 155 1.03 14.41 -1.04
CA THR A 155 1.41 14.70 -2.42
C THR A 155 0.16 15.05 -3.22
N GLY A 156 0.07 16.29 -3.62
CA GLY A 156 -1.04 16.85 -4.38
C GLY A 156 -0.65 18.17 -5.01
N SER A 157 -1.60 18.91 -5.50
CA SER A 157 -1.39 20.26 -6.00
C SER A 157 -2.35 21.23 -5.30
N PRO A 158 -1.90 21.97 -4.28
CA PRO A 158 -0.53 22.03 -3.75
C PRO A 158 -0.17 20.84 -2.84
N THR A 159 1.15 20.62 -2.65
CA THR A 159 1.66 19.70 -1.63
C THR A 159 1.51 20.33 -0.24
N GLU A 160 0.90 19.60 0.68
CA GLU A 160 0.67 20.06 2.05
C GLU A 160 1.52 19.26 3.05
N ARG A 161 2.03 19.96 4.09
CA ARG A 161 2.83 19.36 5.16
C ARG A 161 2.16 19.51 6.50
N PHE A 162 2.14 18.43 7.26
CA PHE A 162 1.55 18.37 8.61
C PHE A 162 2.55 17.76 9.58
N GLN A 163 2.81 18.44 10.68
CA GLN A 163 3.66 17.90 11.74
C GLN A 163 2.78 17.34 12.87
N THR A 164 3.02 16.09 13.24
CA THR A 164 2.32 15.44 14.34
C THR A 164 3.22 15.36 15.58
N PRO A 165 2.65 15.28 16.80
CA PRO A 165 1.22 15.11 17.11
C PRO A 165 0.38 16.38 16.94
N GLY A 166 0.96 17.59 17.00
CA GLY A 166 0.21 18.86 17.04
C GLY A 166 -0.71 19.09 15.83
N GLY A 167 -0.28 18.70 14.63
CA GLY A 167 -1.02 18.87 13.38
C GLY A 167 -1.93 17.69 12.99
N ILE A 168 -2.13 16.71 13.88
CA ILE A 168 -2.86 15.48 13.53
C ILE A 168 -4.30 15.75 13.05
N LEU A 169 -5.01 16.67 13.66
CA LEU A 169 -6.38 16.98 13.26
C LEU A 169 -6.45 17.63 11.87
N SER A 170 -5.49 18.48 11.54
CA SER A 170 -5.39 19.09 10.22
C SER A 170 -5.05 18.05 9.15
N LEU A 171 -4.13 17.13 9.44
CA LEU A 171 -3.82 15.99 8.56
C LEU A 171 -5.06 15.13 8.30
N LEU A 172 -5.82 14.78 9.35
CA LEU A 172 -7.02 13.96 9.23
C LEU A 172 -8.13 14.67 8.44
N ALA A 173 -8.27 15.99 8.60
CA ALA A 173 -9.20 16.79 7.81
C ALA A 173 -8.82 16.78 6.32
N ALA A 174 -7.55 17.00 6.01
CA ALA A 174 -7.06 16.97 4.62
C ALA A 174 -7.24 15.59 3.97
N LEU A 175 -6.95 14.50 4.70
CA LEU A 175 -7.18 13.14 4.22
C LEU A 175 -8.67 12.84 3.97
N ARG A 176 -9.55 13.36 4.81
CA ARG A 176 -11.00 13.21 4.63
C ARG A 176 -11.48 13.92 3.37
N ASP A 177 -11.02 15.13 3.16
CA ASP A 177 -11.44 15.97 2.03
C ASP A 177 -10.84 15.48 0.69
N GLY A 178 -9.64 14.88 0.72
CA GLY A 178 -8.97 14.29 -0.44
C GLY A 178 -9.51 12.92 -0.87
N THR A 179 -10.14 12.17 0.01
CA THR A 179 -10.70 10.83 -0.29
C THR A 179 -12.12 10.87 -0.88
N GLY A 180 -12.67 12.05 -1.04
CA GLY A 180 -14.01 12.26 -1.61
C GLY A 180 -14.06 12.46 -3.13
N ARG A 181 -12.98 12.15 -3.87
CA ARG A 181 -12.95 12.27 -5.34
C ARG A 181 -12.61 10.96 -6.00
#